data_505a95b240623ccdebcae186acbb5cd6
#
_entry.id   505a95b240623ccdebcae186acbb5cd6
#
_cell.length_a   1.000
_cell.length_b   1.000
_cell.length_c   1.000
_cell.angle_alpha   90.00
_cell.angle_beta   90.00
_cell.angle_gamma   90.00
#
_symmetry.space_group_name_H-M   'P 1'
#
loop_
_entity.id
_entity.type
_entity.pdbx_description
1 polymer ?
#
loop_
_entity_poly.entity_id
_entity_poly.type
_entity_poly.pdbx_seq_one_letter_code
_entity_poly.pdbx_strand_id
1 'polypeptide(L)'
;MKVLMTGAAGHIGGRLRREFAGRFETLRLSDLNPIGDLAPGEESMPCDLADMAAVEKAMTGMDRVIHLGALSVEYDFDKILQANIVGTYNIYEAARRQGTKRIVFGSSNHAV
;
A
#
# COMPACT_ATOMS: atom_id res chain seq x y z
N MET A 1 -9.76 0.72 -14.15
CA MET A 1 -8.47 0.39 -13.54
C MET A 1 -8.66 0.21 -12.04
N LYS A 2 -8.10 -0.85 -11.51
CA LYS A 2 -8.15 -1.16 -10.09
C LYS A 2 -6.78 -0.91 -9.46
N VAL A 3 -6.76 -0.11 -8.39
CA VAL A 3 -5.52 0.36 -7.78
C VAL A 3 -5.50 0.00 -6.30
N LEU A 4 -4.38 -0.57 -5.85
CA LEU A 4 -4.10 -0.78 -4.44
C LEU A 4 -3.23 0.38 -3.94
N MET A 5 -3.61 0.97 -2.81
CA MET A 5 -2.78 1.96 -2.13
C MET A 5 -2.46 1.46 -0.72
N THR A 6 -1.20 1.19 -0.43
CA THR A 6 -0.74 0.85 0.91
C THR A 6 -0.38 2.12 1.67
N GLY A 7 -0.41 2.07 3.00
CA GLY A 7 -0.19 3.26 3.82
C GLY A 7 -1.30 4.29 3.69
N ALA A 8 -2.51 3.84 3.37
CA ALA A 8 -3.62 4.72 3.03
C ALA A 8 -4.11 5.57 4.22
N ALA A 9 -3.85 5.14 5.44
CA ALA A 9 -4.20 5.90 6.65
C ALA A 9 -3.18 7.00 6.96
N GLY A 10 -2.04 7.02 6.28
CA GLY A 10 -1.01 8.01 6.50
C GLY A 10 -1.35 9.37 5.91
N HIS A 11 -0.46 10.34 6.13
CA HIS A 11 -0.67 11.72 5.71
C HIS A 11 -0.78 11.86 4.20
N ILE A 12 0.19 11.30 3.47
CA ILE A 12 0.18 11.36 2.00
C ILE A 12 -0.95 10.51 1.44
N GLY A 13 -1.16 9.31 2.01
CA GLY A 13 -2.24 8.42 1.59
C GLY A 13 -3.61 9.08 1.69
N GLY A 14 -3.87 9.77 2.81
CA GLY A 14 -5.12 10.49 3.00
C GLY A 14 -5.33 11.61 1.98
N ARG A 15 -4.27 12.30 1.62
CA ARG A 15 -4.33 13.36 0.61
C ARG A 15 -4.58 12.78 -0.78
N LEU A 16 -3.85 11.73 -1.16
CA LEU A 16 -4.02 11.08 -2.47
C LEU A 16 -5.42 10.47 -2.61
N ARG A 17 -5.94 9.92 -1.53
CA ARG A 17 -7.31 9.38 -1.51
C ARG A 17 -8.32 10.44 -1.95
N ARG A 18 -8.18 11.66 -1.46
CA ARG A 18 -9.07 12.76 -1.87
C ARG A 18 -8.87 13.15 -3.32
N GLU A 19 -7.61 13.21 -3.76
CA GLU A 19 -7.27 13.58 -5.15
C GLU A 19 -7.76 12.53 -6.14
N PHE A 20 -7.76 11.25 -5.75
CA PHE A 20 -8.14 10.15 -6.62
C PHE A 20 -9.62 9.78 -6.56
N ALA A 21 -10.43 10.49 -5.78
CA ALA A 21 -11.85 10.19 -5.65
C ALA A 21 -12.52 10.15 -7.02
N GLY A 22 -13.15 9.02 -7.33
CA GLY A 22 -13.86 8.82 -8.59
C GLY A 22 -13.00 8.58 -9.82
N ARG A 23 -11.67 8.52 -9.68
CA ARG A 23 -10.77 8.36 -10.84
C ARG A 23 -10.53 6.91 -11.22
N PHE A 24 -10.72 5.97 -10.31
CA PHE A 24 -10.50 4.55 -10.56
C PHE A 24 -11.79 3.77 -10.34
N GLU A 25 -11.91 2.66 -11.06
CA GLU A 25 -13.02 1.73 -10.85
C GLU A 25 -13.04 1.25 -9.40
N THR A 26 -11.87 0.88 -8.89
CA THR A 26 -11.68 0.45 -7.50
C THR A 26 -10.38 1.05 -6.97
N LEU A 27 -10.46 1.69 -5.81
CA LEU A 27 -9.31 2.11 -5.04
C LEU A 27 -9.32 1.31 -3.73
N ARG A 28 -8.45 0.31 -3.65
CA ARG A 28 -8.31 -0.52 -2.46
C ARG A 28 -7.33 0.12 -1.49
N LEU A 29 -7.85 0.49 -0.33
CA LEU A 29 -7.09 1.19 0.70
C LEU A 29 -6.59 0.19 1.74
N SER A 30 -5.29 0.12 1.93
CA SER A 30 -4.66 -0.84 2.84
C SER A 30 -3.78 -0.13 3.85
N ASP A 31 -3.92 -0.56 5.09
CA ASP A 31 -3.07 -0.16 6.21
C ASP A 31 -3.15 -1.27 7.25
N LEU A 32 -2.47 -1.12 8.39
CA LEU A 32 -2.56 -2.12 9.47
C LEU A 32 -3.98 -2.22 10.02
N ASN A 33 -4.68 -1.10 10.10
CA ASN A 33 -6.06 -1.05 10.60
C ASN A 33 -7.03 -0.74 9.46
N PRO A 34 -8.30 -1.14 9.60
CA PRO A 34 -9.32 -0.80 8.59
C PRO A 34 -9.46 0.69 8.39
N ILE A 35 -9.75 1.08 7.16
CA ILE A 35 -10.03 2.47 6.78
C ILE A 35 -11.54 2.65 6.77
N GLY A 36 -12.03 3.69 7.45
CA GLY A 36 -13.44 4.04 7.47
C GLY A 36 -13.83 5.12 6.47
N ASP A 37 -15.11 5.51 6.52
CA ASP A 37 -15.66 6.60 5.70
C ASP A 37 -15.36 6.43 4.22
N LEU A 38 -15.61 5.22 3.69
CA LEU A 38 -15.31 4.89 2.31
C LEU A 38 -16.21 5.64 1.34
N ALA A 39 -15.61 6.25 0.33
CA ALA A 39 -16.34 6.84 -0.79
C ALA A 39 -16.72 5.76 -1.81
N PRO A 40 -17.64 6.05 -2.74
CA PRO A 40 -17.95 5.11 -3.82
C PRO A 40 -16.70 4.71 -4.60
N GLY A 41 -16.52 3.41 -4.83
CA GLY A 41 -15.33 2.87 -5.50
C GLY A 41 -14.15 2.62 -4.59
N GLU A 42 -14.23 2.98 -3.33
CA GLU A 42 -13.20 2.66 -2.34
C GLU A 42 -13.56 1.38 -1.59
N GLU A 43 -12.54 0.60 -1.24
CA GLU A 43 -12.70 -0.54 -0.35
C GLU A 43 -11.53 -0.57 0.64
N SER A 44 -11.76 -1.15 1.80
CA SER A 44 -10.75 -1.27 2.85
C SER A 44 -10.30 -2.72 2.94
N MET A 45 -8.98 -2.94 2.91
CA MET A 45 -8.40 -4.25 3.11
C MET A 45 -7.17 -4.14 4.01
N PRO A 46 -7.34 -4.35 5.32
CA PRO A 46 -6.20 -4.31 6.24
C PRO A 46 -5.15 -5.34 5.83
N CYS A 47 -3.89 -4.96 5.97
CA CYS A 47 -2.78 -5.81 5.57
C CYS A 47 -1.54 -5.45 6.38
N ASP A 48 -0.95 -6.47 7.01
CA ASP A 48 0.40 -6.35 7.55
C ASP A 48 1.37 -6.65 6.39
N LEU A 49 2.17 -5.67 6.00
CA LEU A 49 3.09 -5.80 4.86
C LEU A 49 4.17 -6.86 5.10
N ALA A 50 4.46 -7.20 6.35
CA ALA A 50 5.40 -8.28 6.67
C ALA A 50 4.83 -9.67 6.41
N ASP A 51 3.52 -9.78 6.24
CA ASP A 51 2.84 -11.05 5.97
C ASP A 51 2.60 -11.20 4.47
N MET A 52 3.39 -12.06 3.83
CA MET A 52 3.32 -12.26 2.38
C MET A 52 1.94 -12.71 1.91
N ALA A 53 1.29 -13.59 2.65
CA ALA A 53 -0.05 -14.07 2.29
C ALA A 53 -1.07 -12.94 2.30
N ALA A 54 -0.98 -12.05 3.28
CA ALA A 54 -1.86 -10.87 3.37
C ALA A 54 -1.58 -9.91 2.22
N VAL A 55 -0.31 -9.71 1.87
CA VAL A 55 0.08 -8.85 0.74
C VAL A 55 -0.44 -9.42 -0.59
N GLU A 56 -0.30 -10.72 -0.81
CA GLU A 56 -0.83 -11.35 -2.02
C GLU A 56 -2.35 -11.20 -2.11
N LYS A 57 -3.05 -11.35 -1.00
CA LYS A 57 -4.49 -11.17 -0.96
C LYS A 57 -4.87 -9.73 -1.30
N ALA A 58 -4.17 -8.76 -0.72
CA ALA A 58 -4.43 -7.34 -1.00
C ALA A 58 -4.16 -6.98 -2.45
N MET A 59 -3.18 -7.62 -3.07
CA MET A 59 -2.79 -7.38 -4.47
C MET A 59 -3.73 -8.02 -5.48
N THR A 60 -4.51 -9.02 -5.07
CA THR A 60 -5.35 -9.80 -5.99
C THR A 60 -6.32 -8.91 -6.77
N GLY A 61 -6.25 -8.98 -8.09
CA GLY A 61 -7.11 -8.23 -8.98
C GLY A 61 -6.71 -6.79 -9.23
N MET A 62 -5.60 -6.34 -8.67
CA MET A 62 -5.16 -4.95 -8.83
C MET A 62 -4.27 -4.78 -10.06
N ASP A 63 -4.51 -3.70 -10.81
CA ASP A 63 -3.74 -3.37 -12.01
C ASP A 63 -2.47 -2.58 -11.68
N ARG A 64 -2.55 -1.76 -10.64
CA ARG A 64 -1.47 -0.85 -10.22
C ARG A 64 -1.37 -0.83 -8.70
N VAL A 65 -0.21 -0.45 -8.20
CA VAL A 65 0.02 -0.30 -6.76
C VAL A 65 0.67 1.06 -6.49
N ILE A 66 0.15 1.76 -5.50
CA ILE A 66 0.79 2.94 -4.90
C ILE A 66 1.24 2.50 -3.51
N HIS A 67 2.55 2.31 -3.35
CA HIS A 67 3.10 1.78 -2.12
C HIS A 67 3.68 2.89 -1.23
N LEU A 68 2.91 3.26 -0.21
CA LEU A 68 3.30 4.26 0.78
C LEU A 68 3.45 3.66 2.17
N GLY A 69 3.14 2.38 2.33
CA GLY A 69 3.17 1.69 3.61
C GLY A 69 4.59 1.46 4.10
N ALA A 70 5.02 2.27 5.05
CA ALA A 70 6.34 2.20 5.65
C ALA A 70 6.33 2.99 6.96
N LEU A 71 7.33 2.74 7.82
CA LEU A 71 7.58 3.60 8.96
C LEU A 71 8.45 4.77 8.50
N SER A 72 7.93 5.98 8.65
CA SER A 72 8.59 7.20 8.17
C SER A 72 9.42 7.91 9.25
N VAL A 73 9.37 7.39 10.47
CA VAL A 73 10.14 7.91 11.61
C VAL A 73 11.06 6.83 12.16
N GLU A 74 11.98 7.20 13.03
CA GLU A 74 12.91 6.24 13.62
C GLU A 74 12.20 5.33 14.64
N TYR A 75 12.45 4.03 14.50
CA TYR A 75 11.98 2.98 15.39
C TYR A 75 13.09 1.96 15.58
N ASP A 76 12.86 0.96 16.41
CA ASP A 76 13.76 -0.17 16.54
C ASP A 76 14.01 -0.82 15.18
N PHE A 77 15.22 -1.34 14.98
CA PHE A 77 15.62 -1.95 13.71
C PHE A 77 14.63 -3.04 13.25
N ASP A 78 14.17 -3.89 14.18
CA ASP A 78 13.24 -4.95 13.82
C ASP A 78 11.93 -4.43 13.23
N LYS A 79 11.39 -3.34 13.77
CA LYS A 79 10.17 -2.72 13.24
C LYS A 79 10.41 -2.12 11.87
N ILE A 80 11.54 -1.44 11.68
CA ILE A 80 11.91 -0.88 10.39
C ILE A 80 12.15 -2.00 9.38
N LEU A 81 12.83 -3.07 9.77
CA LEU A 81 13.06 -4.23 8.92
C LEU A 81 11.75 -4.82 8.41
N GLN A 82 10.79 -5.07 9.31
CA GLN A 82 9.53 -5.69 8.94
C GLN A 82 8.67 -4.78 8.07
N ALA A 83 8.56 -3.51 8.42
CA ALA A 83 7.69 -2.60 7.67
C ALA A 83 8.33 -2.12 6.36
N ASN A 84 9.60 -1.72 6.40
CA ASN A 84 10.22 -1.02 5.27
C ASN A 84 10.98 -1.95 4.32
N ILE A 85 11.65 -2.96 4.83
CA ILE A 85 12.46 -3.87 4.01
C ILE A 85 11.65 -5.08 3.61
N VAL A 86 11.16 -5.86 4.57
CA VAL A 86 10.36 -7.05 4.27
C VAL A 86 9.05 -6.67 3.58
N GLY A 87 8.39 -5.61 4.06
CA GLY A 87 7.15 -5.13 3.46
C GLY A 87 7.33 -4.71 2.00
N THR A 88 8.37 -3.97 1.69
CA THR A 88 8.67 -3.55 0.31
C THR A 88 8.98 -4.76 -0.57
N TYR A 89 9.79 -5.70 -0.08
CA TYR A 89 10.07 -6.94 -0.80
C TYR A 89 8.76 -7.67 -1.12
N ASN A 90 7.89 -7.81 -0.13
CA ASN A 90 6.63 -8.53 -0.30
C ASN A 90 5.74 -7.88 -1.36
N ILE A 91 5.67 -6.55 -1.39
CA ILE A 91 4.89 -5.82 -2.41
C ILE A 91 5.43 -6.13 -3.81
N TYR A 92 6.75 -6.02 -4.01
CA TYR A 92 7.35 -6.29 -5.33
C TYR A 92 7.22 -7.75 -5.73
N GLU A 93 7.41 -8.67 -4.80
CA GLU A 93 7.29 -10.10 -5.10
C GLU A 93 5.84 -10.50 -5.42
N ALA A 94 4.87 -9.98 -4.66
CA ALA A 94 3.46 -10.24 -4.95
C ALA A 94 3.06 -9.68 -6.30
N ALA A 95 3.51 -8.47 -6.63
CA ALA A 95 3.25 -7.87 -7.94
C ALA A 95 3.85 -8.71 -9.07
N ARG A 96 5.08 -9.20 -8.89
CA ARG A 96 5.73 -10.08 -9.87
C ARG A 96 4.92 -11.36 -10.08
N ARG A 97 4.52 -12.01 -9.00
CA ARG A 97 3.75 -13.27 -9.06
C ARG A 97 2.40 -13.11 -9.74
N GLN A 98 1.75 -11.98 -9.54
CA GLN A 98 0.40 -11.73 -10.05
C GLN A 98 0.38 -10.94 -11.36
N GLY A 99 1.54 -10.53 -11.87
CA GLY A 99 1.61 -9.75 -13.11
C GLY A 99 1.09 -8.33 -12.99
N THR A 100 1.12 -7.74 -11.80
CA THR A 100 0.75 -6.34 -11.60
C THR A 100 1.73 -5.45 -12.34
N LYS A 101 1.21 -4.56 -13.22
CA LYS A 101 2.03 -3.93 -14.25
C LYS A 101 2.86 -2.74 -13.76
N ARG A 102 2.47 -2.08 -12.68
CA ARG A 102 3.17 -0.87 -12.23
C ARG A 102 3.06 -0.67 -10.74
N ILE A 103 4.18 -0.31 -10.15
CA ILE A 103 4.25 0.10 -8.75
C ILE A 103 4.80 1.52 -8.71
N VAL A 104 4.09 2.41 -8.01
CA VAL A 104 4.60 3.72 -7.64
C VAL A 104 5.04 3.63 -6.20
N PHE A 105 6.32 3.81 -5.95
CA PHE A 105 6.93 3.65 -4.63
C PHE A 105 7.25 5.00 -4.01
N GLY A 106 6.73 5.24 -2.81
CA GLY A 106 7.06 6.44 -2.04
C GLY A 106 8.43 6.31 -1.40
N SER A 107 9.43 6.83 -2.06
CA SER A 107 10.79 6.87 -1.54
C SER A 107 11.02 8.12 -0.70
N SER A 108 12.24 8.30 -0.19
CA SER A 108 12.61 9.41 0.68
C SER A 108 13.86 10.11 0.15
N ASN A 109 13.90 11.45 0.29
CA ASN A 109 15.11 12.21 0.02
C ASN A 109 16.20 11.98 1.08
N HIS A 110 15.87 11.26 2.15
CA HIS A 110 16.83 10.86 3.17
C HIS A 110 17.49 9.51 2.87
N ALA A 111 17.17 8.90 1.74
CA ALA A 111 17.73 7.61 1.34
C ALA A 111 19.16 7.71 0.80
N VAL A 112 19.65 8.89 0.63
CA VAL A 112 21.01 9.13 0.08
C VAL A 112 21.99 9.49 1.18
#